data_a5165b9331b6d5909f9e299f1655bf19
#
_entry.id   a5165b9331b6d5909f9e299f1655bf19
#
_cell.length_a   1.000
_cell.length_b   1.000
_cell.length_c   1.000
_cell.angle_alpha   90.00
_cell.angle_beta   90.00
_cell.angle_gamma   90.00
#
_symmetry.space_group_name_H-M   'P 1'
#
loop_
_entity.id
_entity.type
_entity.pdbx_description
1 polymer ?
#
loop_
_entity_poly.entity_id
_entity_poly.type
_entity_poly.pdbx_seq_one_letter_code
_entity_poly.pdbx_strand_id
1 'polypeptide(L)'
;LKVQELDPDRFYMHGSPYEANWGRPESWKIADSHNWGTWYGQKPFESFDTEIPRFMSEYGFQAFPEMKTIATFAAPEDYALESEVMNAHQKASIGNFLIKKTMGLYYKVPEDFEQLVYLGLVLQGQGMRHGMEAHRRNRPYCMGTLYWQLNDSWPVVSWSSIDYYGNWKAMHYQAKRAFAPVLVDAIKEGDDLNIYVMSDKLEADKDVTLQLRLMDFDGKVLKKKEIKGEVPANASTLYHKEKYEGMTPNPRNTFLLMTLKNKKGEVLSEETFYFNFAKDQDLPKADIRYKVKQMDGKCEITLSSKQLARDVFIEIPKQSDSNSLTVSSLQGARFSDNFFDLLPGQTKKVVVTSEELMKDGKLDIRIHQLSD
;
A
#
# COMPACT_ATOMS: atom_id res chain seq x y z
N LEU A 1 -1.40 9.94 40.99
CA LEU A 1 -0.37 9.19 40.27
C LEU A 1 0.95 9.98 40.28
N LYS A 2 2.10 9.29 40.31
CA LYS A 2 3.41 9.97 40.38
C LYS A 2 3.65 10.97 39.24
N VAL A 3 3.14 10.68 38.05
CA VAL A 3 3.21 11.60 36.89
C VAL A 3 2.46 12.89 37.18
N GLN A 4 1.23 12.82 37.68
CA GLN A 4 0.43 14.01 38.02
C GLN A 4 1.02 14.82 39.20
N GLU A 5 1.73 14.16 40.10
CA GLU A 5 2.47 14.83 41.20
C GLU A 5 3.67 15.62 40.68
N LEU A 6 4.36 15.09 39.66
CA LEU A 6 5.58 15.68 39.11
C LEU A 6 5.33 16.67 37.97
N ASP A 7 4.24 16.48 37.22
CA ASP A 7 3.87 17.31 36.08
C ASP A 7 2.32 17.46 36.03
N PRO A 8 1.75 18.29 36.92
CA PRO A 8 0.29 18.41 37.08
C PRO A 8 -0.39 19.09 35.89
N ASP A 9 0.33 19.86 35.10
CA ASP A 9 -0.22 20.68 34.03
C ASP A 9 -0.36 19.92 32.71
N ARG A 10 0.28 18.73 32.59
CA ARG A 10 0.17 17.88 31.40
C ARG A 10 -0.93 16.85 31.55
N PHE A 11 -1.69 16.72 30.47
CA PHE A 11 -2.60 15.57 30.35
C PHE A 11 -1.80 14.27 30.35
N TYR A 12 -2.20 13.34 31.19
CA TYR A 12 -1.62 11.99 31.27
C TYR A 12 -2.68 10.95 30.93
N MET A 13 -2.46 10.21 29.86
CA MET A 13 -3.30 9.09 29.45
C MET A 13 -2.75 7.80 30.09
N HIS A 14 -3.58 7.17 30.93
CA HIS A 14 -3.15 6.04 31.78
C HIS A 14 -3.15 4.69 31.05
N GLY A 15 -3.70 4.60 29.86
CA GLY A 15 -3.78 3.38 29.06
C GLY A 15 -3.94 3.67 27.57
N SER A 16 -3.53 2.73 26.73
CA SER A 16 -3.79 2.72 25.29
C SER A 16 -4.25 1.31 24.90
N PRO A 17 -5.45 1.14 24.30
CA PRO A 17 -6.46 2.18 24.05
C PRO A 17 -7.08 2.66 25.37
N TYR A 18 -7.52 3.90 25.40
CA TYR A 18 -8.06 4.51 26.62
C TYR A 18 -9.28 3.75 27.18
N GLU A 19 -10.20 3.32 26.33
CA GLU A 19 -11.40 2.54 26.66
C GLU A 19 -11.20 1.03 26.52
N ALA A 20 -10.00 0.56 26.31
CA ALA A 20 -9.59 -0.86 26.28
C ALA A 20 -10.44 -1.78 25.40
N ASN A 21 -11.11 -1.28 24.35
CA ASN A 21 -12.01 -2.10 23.55
C ASN A 21 -12.05 -1.75 22.07
N TRP A 22 -11.40 -2.57 21.28
CA TRP A 22 -11.67 -2.60 19.85
C TRP A 22 -13.08 -3.16 19.56
N GLY A 23 -13.78 -2.56 18.60
CA GLY A 23 -15.07 -3.06 18.09
C GLY A 23 -16.32 -2.59 18.85
N ARG A 24 -16.18 -1.76 19.88
CA ARG A 24 -17.33 -1.07 20.48
C ARG A 24 -17.51 0.30 19.83
N PRO A 25 -18.69 0.62 19.28
CA PRO A 25 -18.92 1.91 18.62
C PRO A 25 -18.61 3.13 19.49
N GLU A 26 -18.77 3.02 20.81
CA GLU A 26 -18.50 4.08 21.76
C GLU A 26 -17.00 4.42 21.85
N SER A 27 -16.12 3.41 21.66
CA SER A 27 -14.67 3.61 21.74
C SER A 27 -14.12 4.48 20.62
N TRP A 28 -14.81 4.56 19.48
CA TRP A 28 -14.43 5.45 18.38
C TRP A 28 -14.55 6.94 18.70
N LYS A 29 -15.24 7.29 19.76
CA LYS A 29 -15.54 8.68 20.13
C LYS A 29 -14.60 9.27 21.18
N ILE A 30 -13.80 8.45 21.83
CA ILE A 30 -13.04 8.84 23.04
C ILE A 30 -11.55 8.53 22.84
N ALA A 31 -10.71 9.53 23.07
CA ALA A 31 -9.24 9.43 23.06
C ALA A 31 -8.68 8.63 21.88
N ASP A 32 -7.95 7.53 22.16
CA ASP A 32 -7.39 6.64 21.16
C ASP A 32 -8.12 5.31 21.09
N SER A 33 -7.98 4.64 19.95
CA SER A 33 -8.64 3.35 19.69
C SER A 33 -7.71 2.35 19.04
N HIS A 34 -7.85 1.07 19.41
CA HIS A 34 -7.25 -0.06 18.72
C HIS A 34 -8.32 -0.75 17.88
N ASN A 35 -8.12 -0.87 16.57
CA ASN A 35 -9.03 -1.57 15.66
C ASN A 35 -8.39 -2.85 15.09
N TRP A 36 -8.72 -3.98 15.69
CA TRP A 36 -8.34 -5.31 15.21
C TRP A 36 -9.46 -6.01 14.45
N GLY A 37 -10.48 -5.25 14.04
CA GLY A 37 -11.65 -5.76 13.32
C GLY A 37 -11.29 -6.43 12.00
N THR A 38 -10.37 -5.83 11.23
CA THR A 38 -9.93 -6.39 9.94
C THR A 38 -9.02 -7.61 10.08
N TRP A 39 -8.40 -7.82 11.23
CA TRP A 39 -7.57 -8.98 11.50
C TRP A 39 -8.35 -10.05 12.27
N TYR A 40 -8.45 -9.94 13.60
CA TYR A 40 -9.14 -10.93 14.43
C TYR A 40 -10.65 -10.96 14.21
N GLY A 41 -11.26 -9.82 13.93
CA GLY A 41 -12.68 -9.71 13.62
C GLY A 41 -13.07 -10.13 12.21
N GLN A 42 -12.07 -10.40 11.34
CA GLN A 42 -12.25 -10.86 9.95
C GLN A 42 -13.18 -9.96 9.11
N LYS A 43 -13.25 -8.68 9.45
CA LYS A 43 -13.98 -7.67 8.69
C LYS A 43 -13.25 -7.33 7.39
N PRO A 44 -13.95 -6.95 6.32
CA PRO A 44 -13.32 -6.41 5.12
C PRO A 44 -12.66 -5.06 5.40
N PHE A 45 -11.70 -4.66 4.57
CA PHE A 45 -10.98 -3.38 4.75
C PHE A 45 -11.89 -2.16 4.66
N GLU A 46 -13.01 -2.25 3.92
CA GLU A 46 -14.03 -1.20 3.83
C GLU A 46 -14.66 -0.85 5.19
N SER A 47 -14.51 -1.70 6.21
CA SER A 47 -14.92 -1.36 7.58
C SER A 47 -14.17 -0.14 8.14
N PHE A 48 -12.96 0.15 7.64
CA PHE A 48 -12.23 1.37 8.00
C PHE A 48 -12.95 2.66 7.59
N ASP A 49 -13.83 2.63 6.57
CA ASP A 49 -14.55 3.82 6.13
C ASP A 49 -15.63 4.28 7.13
N THR A 50 -16.10 3.38 7.97
CA THR A 50 -17.17 3.65 8.96
C THR A 50 -16.71 3.59 10.42
N GLU A 51 -15.61 2.89 10.68
CA GLU A 51 -15.04 2.72 12.03
C GLU A 51 -13.94 3.76 12.27
N ILE A 52 -14.31 5.03 12.27
CA ILE A 52 -13.40 6.17 12.41
C ILE A 52 -13.28 6.62 13.85
N PRO A 53 -12.10 6.50 14.49
CA PRO A 53 -11.87 7.00 15.85
C PRO A 53 -11.39 8.46 15.85
N ARG A 54 -11.27 9.02 17.06
CA ARG A 54 -10.61 10.33 17.28
C ARG A 54 -9.11 10.26 17.00
N PHE A 55 -8.50 9.12 17.31
CA PHE A 55 -7.10 8.78 17.06
C PHE A 55 -6.97 7.26 16.95
N MET A 56 -6.53 6.76 15.80
CA MET A 56 -6.30 5.34 15.60
C MET A 56 -4.88 4.99 16.02
N SER A 57 -4.71 4.48 17.24
CA SER A 57 -3.38 4.17 17.80
C SER A 57 -2.87 2.77 17.46
N GLU A 58 -3.77 1.84 17.09
CA GLU A 58 -3.40 0.54 16.53
C GLU A 58 -4.44 0.01 15.55
N TYR A 59 -3.97 -0.55 14.45
CA TYR A 59 -4.67 -1.42 13.53
C TYR A 59 -3.65 -2.13 12.66
N GLY A 60 -3.97 -3.31 12.15
CA GLY A 60 -2.98 -4.06 11.40
C GLY A 60 -3.55 -5.23 10.63
N PHE A 61 -2.79 -5.66 9.63
CA PHE A 61 -3.02 -6.88 8.87
C PHE A 61 -1.68 -7.55 8.60
N GLN A 62 -1.61 -8.89 8.61
CA GLN A 62 -0.35 -9.60 8.36
C GLN A 62 -0.07 -9.80 6.88
N ALA A 63 1.23 -9.89 6.56
CA ALA A 63 1.72 -10.47 5.33
C ALA A 63 3.00 -11.27 5.58
N PHE A 64 3.32 -12.13 4.62
CA PHE A 64 4.61 -12.79 4.55
C PHE A 64 5.73 -11.74 4.41
N PRO A 65 6.97 -12.02 4.83
CA PRO A 65 8.12 -11.32 4.30
C PRO A 65 8.34 -11.73 2.83
N GLU A 66 9.21 -11.04 2.11
CA GLU A 66 9.56 -11.42 0.73
C GLU A 66 10.22 -12.82 0.68
N MET A 67 10.15 -13.49 -0.47
CA MET A 67 10.71 -14.83 -0.66
C MET A 67 12.18 -14.95 -0.25
N LYS A 68 12.99 -13.91 -0.49
CA LYS A 68 14.39 -13.86 -0.04
C LYS A 68 14.56 -13.99 1.48
N THR A 69 13.60 -13.51 2.24
CA THR A 69 13.58 -13.64 3.70
C THR A 69 13.03 -15.01 4.11
N ILE A 70 12.01 -15.53 3.44
CA ILE A 70 11.48 -16.88 3.67
C ILE A 70 12.59 -17.92 3.44
N ALA A 71 13.37 -17.79 2.36
CA ALA A 71 14.48 -18.68 2.05
C ALA A 71 15.61 -18.71 3.10
N THR A 72 15.61 -17.81 4.09
CA THR A 72 16.57 -17.87 5.21
C THR A 72 16.16 -18.86 6.30
N PHE A 73 14.90 -19.28 6.34
CA PHE A 73 14.38 -20.17 7.39
C PHE A 73 13.58 -21.37 6.85
N ALA A 74 13.20 -21.37 5.57
CA ALA A 74 12.44 -22.44 4.93
C ALA A 74 13.18 -22.94 3.68
N ALA A 75 13.20 -24.24 3.47
CA ALA A 75 13.69 -24.87 2.24
C ALA A 75 12.52 -24.97 1.21
N PRO A 76 12.79 -25.20 -0.08
CA PRO A 76 11.73 -25.28 -1.10
C PRO A 76 10.63 -26.30 -0.80
N GLU A 77 10.95 -27.41 -0.15
CA GLU A 77 9.98 -28.43 0.31
C GLU A 77 9.01 -27.92 1.38
N ASP A 78 9.36 -26.82 2.08
CA ASP A 78 8.54 -26.16 3.11
C ASP A 78 7.66 -25.03 2.54
N TYR A 79 7.74 -24.76 1.24
CA TYR A 79 6.98 -23.67 0.60
C TYR A 79 5.50 -24.03 0.46
N ALA A 80 4.85 -24.11 1.63
CA ALA A 80 3.41 -24.30 1.76
C ALA A 80 2.92 -23.61 3.02
N LEU A 81 1.73 -22.97 2.95
CA LEU A 81 1.18 -22.22 4.10
C LEU A 81 1.09 -23.03 5.39
N GLU A 82 0.85 -24.31 5.26
CA GLU A 82 0.54 -25.23 6.36
C GLU A 82 1.75 -26.07 6.78
N SER A 83 2.94 -25.84 6.17
CA SER A 83 4.16 -26.52 6.59
C SER A 83 4.52 -26.19 8.04
N GLU A 84 5.20 -27.12 8.72
CA GLU A 84 5.63 -26.94 10.12
C GLU A 84 6.53 -25.68 10.24
N VAL A 85 7.43 -25.48 9.27
CA VAL A 85 8.34 -24.35 9.26
C VAL A 85 7.57 -23.02 9.10
N MET A 86 6.63 -22.93 8.16
CA MET A 86 5.84 -21.70 7.97
C MET A 86 4.93 -21.41 9.17
N ASN A 87 4.40 -22.46 9.83
CA ASN A 87 3.63 -22.28 11.07
C ASN A 87 4.50 -21.88 12.25
N ALA A 88 5.74 -22.38 12.35
CA ALA A 88 6.69 -21.97 13.37
C ALA A 88 7.12 -20.51 13.20
N HIS A 89 7.15 -20.01 11.96
CA HIS A 89 7.47 -18.63 11.62
C HIS A 89 6.22 -17.75 11.42
N GLN A 90 5.16 -17.99 12.21
CA GLN A 90 3.92 -17.20 12.19
C GLN A 90 3.63 -16.60 13.57
N LYS A 91 3.51 -15.27 13.68
CA LYS A 91 3.23 -14.59 14.96
C LYS A 91 1.82 -14.80 15.51
N ALA A 92 0.87 -15.18 14.67
CA ALA A 92 -0.51 -15.46 15.09
C ALA A 92 -0.93 -16.87 14.65
N SER A 93 -1.33 -17.72 15.56
CA SER A 93 -1.60 -19.15 15.32
C SER A 93 -2.54 -19.45 14.12
N ILE A 94 -3.47 -18.55 13.80
CA ILE A 94 -4.40 -18.64 12.67
C ILE A 94 -4.04 -17.72 11.50
N GLY A 95 -2.88 -17.08 11.54
CA GLY A 95 -2.51 -15.99 10.65
C GLY A 95 -2.47 -16.40 9.17
N ASN A 96 -1.87 -17.52 8.84
CA ASN A 96 -1.80 -18.02 7.45
C ASN A 96 -3.21 -18.25 6.86
N PHE A 97 -4.11 -18.83 7.65
CA PHE A 97 -5.51 -19.00 7.26
C PHE A 97 -6.20 -17.64 7.03
N LEU A 98 -6.03 -16.67 7.93
CA LEU A 98 -6.66 -15.35 7.82
C LEU A 98 -6.17 -14.58 6.59
N ILE A 99 -4.88 -14.64 6.28
CA ILE A 99 -4.32 -14.03 5.05
C ILE A 99 -5.01 -14.61 3.82
N LYS A 100 -5.02 -15.95 3.68
CA LYS A 100 -5.62 -16.64 2.53
C LYS A 100 -7.13 -16.37 2.41
N LYS A 101 -7.85 -16.41 3.54
CA LYS A 101 -9.29 -16.11 3.59
C LYS A 101 -9.60 -14.69 3.12
N THR A 102 -8.90 -13.70 3.65
CA THR A 102 -9.11 -12.29 3.30
C THR A 102 -8.69 -12.01 1.86
N MET A 103 -7.61 -12.65 1.38
CA MET A 103 -7.18 -12.58 -0.01
C MET A 103 -8.31 -12.92 -0.98
N GLY A 104 -9.10 -13.95 -0.70
CA GLY A 104 -10.24 -14.37 -1.52
C GLY A 104 -11.39 -13.34 -1.60
N LEU A 105 -11.42 -12.32 -0.72
CA LEU A 105 -12.39 -11.23 -0.85
C LEU A 105 -12.03 -10.29 -2.02
N TYR A 106 -10.75 -10.08 -2.30
CA TYR A 106 -10.23 -9.06 -3.21
C TYR A 106 -9.54 -9.59 -4.45
N TYR A 107 -8.95 -10.80 -4.37
CA TYR A 107 -8.11 -11.40 -5.39
C TYR A 107 -8.52 -12.84 -5.69
N LYS A 108 -8.10 -13.35 -6.83
CA LYS A 108 -8.07 -14.81 -7.09
C LYS A 108 -6.90 -15.38 -6.31
N VAL A 109 -7.18 -16.33 -5.42
CA VAL A 109 -6.14 -16.92 -4.57
C VAL A 109 -5.27 -17.84 -5.43
N PRO A 110 -3.95 -17.60 -5.55
CA PRO A 110 -3.07 -18.46 -6.32
C PRO A 110 -2.78 -19.79 -5.60
N GLU A 111 -2.47 -20.83 -6.38
CA GLU A 111 -2.00 -22.12 -5.87
C GLU A 111 -0.49 -22.12 -5.64
N ASP A 112 0.25 -21.37 -6.46
CA ASP A 112 1.69 -21.23 -6.37
C ASP A 112 2.09 -20.40 -5.13
N PHE A 113 3.06 -20.90 -4.37
CA PHE A 113 3.45 -20.31 -3.09
C PHE A 113 4.14 -18.94 -3.26
N GLU A 114 5.00 -18.77 -4.27
CA GLU A 114 5.67 -17.48 -4.49
C GLU A 114 4.66 -16.40 -4.89
N GLN A 115 3.71 -16.75 -5.76
CA GLN A 115 2.61 -15.85 -6.12
C GLN A 115 1.70 -15.53 -4.94
N LEU A 116 1.46 -16.50 -4.04
CA LEU A 116 0.67 -16.30 -2.84
C LEU A 116 1.39 -15.36 -1.86
N VAL A 117 2.71 -15.47 -1.71
CA VAL A 117 3.53 -14.56 -0.91
C VAL A 117 3.48 -13.15 -1.49
N TYR A 118 3.72 -12.99 -2.81
CA TYR A 118 3.60 -11.70 -3.49
C TYR A 118 2.22 -11.08 -3.28
N LEU A 119 1.17 -11.84 -3.52
CA LEU A 119 -0.20 -11.34 -3.39
C LEU A 119 -0.58 -11.04 -1.93
N GLY A 120 -0.03 -11.78 -0.97
CA GLY A 120 -0.16 -11.48 0.46
C GLY A 120 0.46 -10.14 0.84
N LEU A 121 1.62 -9.80 0.25
CA LEU A 121 2.27 -8.49 0.41
C LEU A 121 1.41 -7.36 -0.17
N VAL A 122 0.87 -7.55 -1.38
CA VAL A 122 -0.04 -6.60 -2.02
C VAL A 122 -1.30 -6.41 -1.19
N LEU A 123 -1.93 -7.49 -0.74
CA LEU A 123 -3.14 -7.46 0.10
C LEU A 123 -2.94 -6.63 1.37
N GLN A 124 -1.86 -6.88 2.12
CA GLN A 124 -1.52 -6.08 3.31
C GLN A 124 -1.32 -4.61 2.93
N GLY A 125 -0.55 -4.36 1.88
CA GLY A 125 -0.23 -3.00 1.44
C GLY A 125 -1.47 -2.21 1.09
N GLN A 126 -2.32 -2.73 0.24
CA GLN A 126 -3.55 -2.08 -0.22
C GLN A 126 -4.58 -1.92 0.91
N GLY A 127 -4.78 -2.98 1.72
CA GLY A 127 -5.73 -2.92 2.84
C GLY A 127 -5.34 -1.91 3.91
N MET A 128 -4.05 -1.85 4.26
CA MET A 128 -3.55 -0.90 5.25
C MET A 128 -3.53 0.54 4.72
N ARG A 129 -3.22 0.73 3.43
CA ARG A 129 -3.35 2.00 2.75
C ARG A 129 -4.78 2.53 2.82
N HIS A 130 -5.77 1.70 2.52
CA HIS A 130 -7.18 2.05 2.62
C HIS A 130 -7.54 2.61 4.01
N GLY A 131 -7.09 1.95 5.08
CA GLY A 131 -7.27 2.44 6.44
C GLY A 131 -6.60 3.80 6.70
N MET A 132 -5.34 3.99 6.26
CA MET A 132 -4.63 5.27 6.39
C MET A 132 -5.35 6.40 5.67
N GLU A 133 -5.84 6.15 4.46
CA GLU A 133 -6.59 7.11 3.66
C GLU A 133 -7.95 7.44 4.30
N ALA A 134 -8.68 6.44 4.81
CA ALA A 134 -9.93 6.62 5.52
C ALA A 134 -9.77 7.52 6.77
N HIS A 135 -8.73 7.29 7.56
CA HIS A 135 -8.44 8.12 8.74
C HIS A 135 -8.07 9.56 8.34
N ARG A 136 -7.25 9.74 7.29
CA ARG A 136 -6.88 11.07 6.79
C ARG A 136 -8.05 11.83 6.18
N ARG A 137 -8.95 11.16 5.45
CA ARG A 137 -10.17 11.78 4.89
C ARG A 137 -11.04 12.38 5.99
N ASN A 138 -11.08 11.74 7.15
CA ASN A 138 -11.95 12.12 8.26
C ASN A 138 -11.37 13.19 9.20
N ARG A 139 -10.32 13.91 8.78
CA ARG A 139 -9.88 15.11 9.53
C ARG A 139 -10.90 16.25 9.41
N PRO A 140 -11.11 17.04 10.46
CA PRO A 140 -10.40 17.06 11.75
C PRO A 140 -10.98 16.13 12.83
N TYR A 141 -11.89 15.24 12.50
CA TYR A 141 -12.41 14.30 13.51
C TYR A 141 -11.34 13.28 13.92
N CYS A 142 -10.72 12.58 12.98
CA CYS A 142 -9.60 11.69 13.22
C CYS A 142 -8.28 12.45 13.02
N MET A 143 -7.51 12.63 14.10
CA MET A 143 -6.28 13.45 14.07
C MET A 143 -4.98 12.64 14.15
N GLY A 144 -5.06 11.31 14.09
CA GLY A 144 -3.87 10.47 14.04
C GLY A 144 -4.17 9.03 13.65
N THR A 145 -3.17 8.41 13.03
CA THR A 145 -3.23 7.00 12.59
C THR A 145 -1.86 6.36 12.72
N LEU A 146 -1.78 5.30 13.51
CA LEU A 146 -0.57 4.52 13.77
C LEU A 146 -0.87 3.05 13.48
N TYR A 147 -0.20 2.48 12.50
CA TYR A 147 -0.39 1.08 12.18
C TYR A 147 0.52 0.16 13.01
N TRP A 148 0.03 -1.01 13.36
CA TRP A 148 0.78 -2.11 13.92
C TRP A 148 1.19 -3.07 12.80
N GLN A 149 2.51 -3.25 12.49
CA GLN A 149 3.63 -2.69 13.21
C GLN A 149 4.75 -2.27 12.23
N LEU A 150 5.75 -1.51 12.71
CA LEU A 150 6.81 -1.01 11.86
C LEU A 150 7.74 -2.14 11.37
N ASN A 151 8.33 -2.93 12.28
CA ASN A 151 9.37 -3.90 11.95
C ASN A 151 9.28 -5.17 12.79
N ASP A 152 10.11 -6.15 12.45
CA ASP A 152 10.23 -7.43 13.11
C ASP A 152 11.55 -7.58 13.88
N SER A 153 11.53 -8.45 14.90
CA SER A 153 12.71 -8.83 15.71
C SER A 153 13.31 -10.18 15.32
N TRP A 154 12.70 -10.89 14.39
CA TRP A 154 13.16 -12.16 13.81
C TRP A 154 12.44 -12.39 12.44
N PRO A 155 12.97 -13.27 11.57
CA PRO A 155 12.33 -13.55 10.28
C PRO A 155 11.00 -14.28 10.49
N VAL A 156 9.86 -13.66 10.11
CA VAL A 156 8.54 -14.15 10.49
C VAL A 156 7.42 -13.56 9.62
N VAL A 157 6.31 -14.27 9.52
CA VAL A 157 5.03 -13.74 9.01
C VAL A 157 4.37 -12.89 10.09
N SER A 158 4.13 -11.62 9.81
CA SER A 158 3.71 -10.65 10.81
C SER A 158 2.99 -9.44 10.22
N TRP A 159 2.57 -8.52 11.09
CA TRP A 159 1.97 -7.23 10.73
C TRP A 159 2.99 -6.17 10.30
N SER A 160 4.28 -6.49 10.29
CA SER A 160 5.34 -5.52 10.00
C SER A 160 5.27 -4.95 8.58
N SER A 161 5.69 -3.68 8.43
CA SER A 161 5.93 -3.05 7.13
C SER A 161 7.38 -3.19 6.65
N ILE A 162 8.31 -3.43 7.58
CA ILE A 162 9.73 -3.71 7.33
C ILE A 162 10.05 -5.06 7.96
N ASP A 163 10.63 -5.97 7.21
CA ASP A 163 11.00 -7.28 7.73
C ASP A 163 12.28 -7.24 8.60
N TYR A 164 12.63 -8.40 9.15
CA TYR A 164 13.80 -8.53 10.04
C TYR A 164 15.12 -8.05 9.41
N TYR A 165 15.31 -8.27 8.10
CA TYR A 165 16.53 -7.88 7.38
C TYR A 165 16.49 -6.44 6.84
N GLY A 166 15.46 -5.67 7.18
CA GLY A 166 15.31 -4.27 6.75
C GLY A 166 14.73 -4.11 5.35
N ASN A 167 14.18 -5.19 4.74
CA ASN A 167 13.49 -5.09 3.47
C ASN A 167 12.12 -4.43 3.68
N TRP A 168 11.79 -3.48 2.83
CA TRP A 168 10.50 -2.83 2.84
C TRP A 168 9.46 -3.72 2.15
N LYS A 169 8.46 -4.14 2.91
CA LYS A 169 7.29 -4.85 2.36
C LYS A 169 6.38 -3.89 1.60
N ALA A 170 5.44 -4.41 0.80
CA ALA A 170 4.50 -3.59 0.03
C ALA A 170 3.81 -2.52 0.90
N MET A 171 3.43 -2.86 2.14
CA MET A 171 2.80 -1.92 3.06
C MET A 171 3.66 -0.68 3.34
N HIS A 172 4.98 -0.79 3.41
CA HIS A 172 5.84 0.37 3.69
C HIS A 172 5.86 1.37 2.52
N TYR A 173 5.82 0.88 1.27
CA TYR A 173 5.67 1.73 0.09
C TYR A 173 4.27 2.35 0.01
N GLN A 174 3.23 1.59 0.35
CA GLN A 174 1.86 2.11 0.38
C GLN A 174 1.69 3.15 1.49
N ALA A 175 2.27 2.94 2.68
CA ALA A 175 2.30 3.93 3.76
C ALA A 175 3.00 5.23 3.32
N LYS A 176 4.15 5.13 2.63
CA LYS A 176 4.84 6.29 2.05
C LYS A 176 3.93 7.12 1.13
N ARG A 177 3.09 6.45 0.31
CA ARG A 177 2.12 7.12 -0.58
C ARG A 177 0.97 7.70 0.23
N ALA A 178 0.36 6.91 1.11
CA ALA A 178 -0.76 7.35 1.94
C ALA A 178 -0.43 8.54 2.85
N PHE A 179 0.83 8.67 3.28
CA PHE A 179 1.31 9.79 4.10
C PHE A 179 2.01 10.89 3.29
N ALA A 180 1.81 10.93 1.97
CA ALA A 180 2.29 12.06 1.17
C ALA A 180 1.71 13.39 1.68
N PRO A 181 2.49 14.50 1.64
CA PRO A 181 2.04 15.81 2.16
C PRO A 181 0.74 16.31 1.52
N VAL A 182 0.51 15.97 0.25
CA VAL A 182 -0.75 16.21 -0.46
C VAL A 182 -1.18 14.88 -1.09
N LEU A 183 -2.42 14.49 -0.87
CA LEU A 183 -2.98 13.25 -1.39
C LEU A 183 -4.38 13.49 -1.96
N VAL A 184 -4.61 13.04 -3.19
CA VAL A 184 -5.94 12.88 -3.77
C VAL A 184 -6.42 11.47 -3.49
N ASP A 185 -7.67 11.30 -3.10
CA ASP A 185 -8.27 10.00 -2.87
C ASP A 185 -9.73 10.01 -3.30
N ALA A 186 -10.23 8.87 -3.73
CA ALA A 186 -11.61 8.70 -4.15
C ALA A 186 -12.27 7.52 -3.45
N ILE A 187 -13.47 7.75 -2.96
CA ILE A 187 -14.27 6.73 -2.29
C ILE A 187 -15.72 6.74 -2.79
N LYS A 188 -16.26 5.55 -2.98
CA LYS A 188 -17.69 5.39 -3.22
C LYS A 188 -18.46 5.47 -1.91
N GLU A 189 -19.30 6.48 -1.76
CA GLU A 189 -20.21 6.68 -0.62
C GLU A 189 -21.66 6.73 -1.10
N GLY A 190 -22.42 5.69 -0.79
CA GLY A 190 -23.79 5.54 -1.33
C GLY A 190 -23.79 5.49 -2.86
N ASP A 191 -24.50 6.42 -3.48
CA ASP A 191 -24.64 6.53 -4.95
C ASP A 191 -23.57 7.39 -5.61
N ASP A 192 -22.67 7.99 -4.84
CA ASP A 192 -21.73 8.97 -5.33
C ASP A 192 -20.28 8.47 -5.20
N LEU A 193 -19.42 8.92 -6.14
CA LEU A 193 -17.99 8.91 -5.99
C LEU A 193 -17.56 10.26 -5.44
N ASN A 194 -17.02 10.25 -4.24
CA ASN A 194 -16.47 11.43 -3.57
C ASN A 194 -14.96 11.46 -3.74
N ILE A 195 -14.44 12.59 -4.23
CA ILE A 195 -13.00 12.81 -4.43
C ILE A 195 -12.54 13.84 -3.41
N TYR A 196 -11.64 13.40 -2.55
CA TYR A 196 -11.04 14.22 -1.50
C TYR A 196 -9.64 14.66 -1.88
N VAL A 197 -9.25 15.83 -1.39
CA VAL A 197 -7.87 16.28 -1.36
C VAL A 197 -7.48 16.53 0.10
N MET A 198 -6.46 15.83 0.53
CA MET A 198 -5.92 15.91 1.89
C MET A 198 -4.56 16.60 1.83
N SER A 199 -4.34 17.58 2.70
CA SER A 199 -3.07 18.31 2.79
C SER A 199 -2.57 18.38 4.21
N ASP A 200 -1.29 18.06 4.43
CA ASP A 200 -0.57 18.28 5.70
C ASP A 200 0.30 19.56 5.64
N LYS A 201 0.27 20.27 4.50
CA LYS A 201 1.00 21.52 4.36
C LYS A 201 0.44 22.59 5.30
N LEU A 202 1.31 23.44 5.83
CA LEU A 202 0.92 24.57 6.70
C LEU A 202 0.42 25.77 5.91
N GLU A 203 0.61 25.76 4.58
CA GLU A 203 0.15 26.81 3.68
C GLU A 203 -0.76 26.21 2.61
N ALA A 204 -1.76 26.98 2.18
CA ALA A 204 -2.67 26.57 1.11
C ALA A 204 -1.98 26.62 -0.25
N ASP A 205 -2.20 25.60 -1.08
CA ASP A 205 -1.84 25.64 -2.50
C ASP A 205 -2.98 26.30 -3.29
N LYS A 206 -2.77 27.53 -3.73
CA LYS A 206 -3.70 28.28 -4.57
C LYS A 206 -3.53 27.94 -6.04
N ASP A 207 -4.58 28.14 -6.83
CA ASP A 207 -4.58 27.92 -8.28
C ASP A 207 -4.16 26.48 -8.67
N VAL A 208 -4.72 25.48 -8.02
CA VAL A 208 -4.52 24.08 -8.40
C VAL A 208 -5.56 23.61 -9.40
N THR A 209 -5.23 22.57 -10.15
CA THR A 209 -6.14 21.92 -11.10
C THR A 209 -6.14 20.41 -10.83
N LEU A 210 -7.31 19.87 -10.49
CA LEU A 210 -7.55 18.44 -10.44
C LEU A 210 -8.00 17.97 -11.83
N GLN A 211 -7.20 17.11 -12.46
CA GLN A 211 -7.53 16.47 -13.73
C GLN A 211 -8.06 15.06 -13.44
N LEU A 212 -9.26 14.78 -13.94
CA LEU A 212 -9.90 13.47 -13.91
C LEU A 212 -9.86 12.89 -15.30
N ARG A 213 -9.28 11.69 -15.46
CA ARG A 213 -9.23 10.95 -16.71
C ARG A 213 -9.77 9.54 -16.50
N LEU A 214 -10.93 9.26 -17.06
CA LEU A 214 -11.41 7.88 -17.19
C LEU A 214 -10.64 7.22 -18.34
N MET A 215 -9.95 6.14 -18.04
CA MET A 215 -9.11 5.43 -19.01
C MET A 215 -9.44 3.94 -19.00
N ASP A 216 -9.27 3.26 -20.13
CA ASP A 216 -9.21 1.81 -20.14
C ASP A 216 -7.79 1.30 -19.85
N PHE A 217 -7.66 -0.01 -19.63
CA PHE A 217 -6.37 -0.64 -19.29
C PHE A 217 -5.35 -0.63 -20.47
N ASP A 218 -5.82 -0.34 -21.69
CA ASP A 218 -4.96 -0.14 -22.86
C ASP A 218 -4.48 1.31 -23.03
N GLY A 219 -4.90 2.20 -22.12
CA GLY A 219 -4.47 3.60 -22.09
C GLY A 219 -5.32 4.57 -22.90
N LYS A 220 -6.43 4.12 -23.47
CA LYS A 220 -7.35 5.01 -24.17
C LYS A 220 -8.13 5.87 -23.17
N VAL A 221 -8.07 7.18 -23.34
CA VAL A 221 -8.86 8.12 -22.53
C VAL A 221 -10.29 8.16 -23.05
N LEU A 222 -11.24 7.79 -22.20
CA LEU A 222 -12.67 7.74 -22.50
C LEU A 222 -13.38 9.05 -22.13
N LYS A 223 -13.03 9.64 -20.99
CA LYS A 223 -13.57 10.93 -20.51
C LYS A 223 -12.47 11.75 -19.86
N LYS A 224 -12.61 13.07 -19.92
CA LYS A 224 -11.72 14.04 -19.21
C LYS A 224 -12.57 15.10 -18.54
N LYS A 225 -12.11 15.54 -17.35
CA LYS A 225 -12.67 16.66 -16.61
C LYS A 225 -11.56 17.40 -15.89
N GLU A 226 -11.65 18.72 -15.81
CA GLU A 226 -10.73 19.55 -15.04
C GLU A 226 -11.53 20.39 -14.05
N ILE A 227 -11.03 20.45 -12.82
CA ILE A 227 -11.64 21.17 -11.71
C ILE A 227 -10.56 22.09 -11.13
N LYS A 228 -10.78 23.38 -11.20
CA LYS A 228 -9.90 24.40 -10.65
C LYS A 228 -10.33 24.74 -9.22
N GLY A 229 -9.36 25.03 -8.37
CA GLY A 229 -9.63 25.40 -6.98
C GLY A 229 -8.36 25.68 -6.20
N GLU A 230 -8.46 25.52 -4.88
CA GLU A 230 -7.32 25.59 -3.96
C GLU A 230 -7.31 24.35 -3.05
N VAL A 231 -6.14 24.01 -2.53
CA VAL A 231 -5.97 23.01 -1.47
C VAL A 231 -5.73 23.74 -0.16
N PRO A 232 -6.68 23.73 0.77
CA PRO A 232 -6.50 24.36 2.06
C PRO A 232 -5.34 23.79 2.86
N ALA A 233 -4.73 24.62 3.70
CA ALA A 233 -3.69 24.18 4.62
C ALA A 233 -4.25 23.21 5.67
N ASN A 234 -3.49 22.17 5.99
CA ASN A 234 -3.76 21.19 7.06
C ASN A 234 -5.22 20.72 7.11
N ALA A 235 -5.77 20.30 5.98
CA ALA A 235 -7.18 19.98 5.85
C ALA A 235 -7.42 18.72 4.99
N SER A 236 -8.60 18.13 5.19
CA SER A 236 -9.21 17.19 4.25
C SER A 236 -10.45 17.86 3.67
N THR A 237 -10.55 17.90 2.36
CA THR A 237 -11.62 18.62 1.65
C THR A 237 -12.27 17.73 0.61
N LEU A 238 -13.61 17.63 0.66
CA LEU A 238 -14.38 17.06 -0.44
C LEU A 238 -14.24 18.01 -1.65
N TYR A 239 -13.42 17.62 -2.60
CA TYR A 239 -13.03 18.47 -3.72
C TYR A 239 -13.99 18.35 -4.91
N HIS A 240 -14.51 17.14 -5.12
CA HIS A 240 -15.47 16.85 -6.16
C HIS A 240 -16.36 15.68 -5.78
N LYS A 241 -17.59 15.72 -6.31
CA LYS A 241 -18.59 14.68 -6.14
C LYS A 241 -19.27 14.41 -7.49
N GLU A 242 -19.41 13.15 -7.85
CA GLU A 242 -20.04 12.72 -9.10
C GLU A 242 -20.88 11.45 -8.89
N LYS A 243 -21.98 11.28 -9.62
CA LYS A 243 -22.75 10.04 -9.55
C LYS A 243 -21.91 8.86 -10.01
N TYR A 244 -21.85 7.82 -9.19
CA TYR A 244 -21.06 6.62 -9.47
C TYR A 244 -21.63 5.80 -10.61
N GLU A 245 -22.97 5.67 -10.66
CA GLU A 245 -23.65 4.93 -11.71
C GLU A 245 -23.45 5.61 -13.08
N GLY A 246 -23.07 4.83 -14.09
CA GLY A 246 -22.81 5.33 -15.44
C GLY A 246 -21.50 6.11 -15.63
N MET A 247 -20.64 6.20 -14.60
CA MET A 247 -19.32 6.83 -14.74
C MET A 247 -18.47 6.13 -15.80
N THR A 248 -18.48 4.80 -15.78
CA THR A 248 -17.71 3.97 -16.72
C THR A 248 -18.61 3.07 -17.56
N PRO A 249 -18.28 2.85 -18.85
CA PRO A 249 -18.98 1.88 -19.70
C PRO A 249 -18.64 0.42 -19.34
N ASN A 250 -17.49 0.18 -18.73
CA ASN A 250 -17.05 -1.15 -18.31
C ASN A 250 -16.14 -1.08 -17.05
N PRO A 251 -16.69 -1.39 -15.88
CA PRO A 251 -15.93 -1.34 -14.63
C PRO A 251 -14.82 -2.42 -14.51
N ARG A 252 -14.83 -3.42 -15.42
CA ARG A 252 -13.86 -4.51 -15.38
C ARG A 252 -12.52 -4.16 -16.01
N ASN A 253 -12.48 -3.18 -16.92
CA ASN A 253 -11.27 -2.82 -17.66
C ASN A 253 -10.99 -1.31 -17.71
N THR A 254 -11.55 -0.55 -16.79
CA THR A 254 -11.36 0.89 -16.71
C THR A 254 -10.93 1.33 -15.31
N PHE A 255 -10.26 2.47 -15.25
CA PHE A 255 -9.89 3.15 -14.02
C PHE A 255 -10.01 4.67 -14.17
N LEU A 256 -10.20 5.36 -13.05
CA LEU A 256 -10.15 6.80 -12.99
C LEU A 256 -8.76 7.23 -12.53
N LEU A 257 -8.05 7.97 -13.38
CA LEU A 257 -6.77 8.59 -13.01
C LEU A 257 -7.03 10.02 -12.55
N MET A 258 -6.61 10.33 -11.33
CA MET A 258 -6.76 11.63 -10.68
C MET A 258 -5.38 12.26 -10.55
N THR A 259 -5.16 13.39 -11.19
CA THR A 259 -3.88 14.10 -11.15
C THR A 259 -4.10 15.53 -10.67
N LEU A 260 -3.59 15.87 -9.50
CA LEU A 260 -3.63 17.22 -8.93
C LEU A 260 -2.35 17.94 -9.29
N LYS A 261 -2.46 19.12 -9.90
CA LYS A 261 -1.34 19.97 -10.32
C LYS A 261 -1.42 21.34 -9.72
N ASN A 262 -0.26 21.90 -9.37
CA ASN A 262 -0.17 23.31 -8.98
C ASN A 262 -0.19 24.25 -10.22
N LYS A 263 -0.17 25.56 -9.97
CA LYS A 263 -0.13 26.60 -11.00
C LYS A 263 1.02 26.47 -12.01
N LYS A 264 2.13 25.87 -11.61
CA LYS A 264 3.30 25.65 -12.49
C LYS A 264 3.17 24.37 -13.33
N GLY A 265 2.10 23.58 -13.13
CA GLY A 265 1.91 22.29 -13.78
C GLY A 265 2.64 21.12 -13.09
N GLU A 266 3.28 21.36 -11.93
CA GLU A 266 3.92 20.31 -11.15
C GLU A 266 2.85 19.42 -10.50
N VAL A 267 3.06 18.10 -10.56
CA VAL A 267 2.15 17.12 -9.94
C VAL A 267 2.32 17.12 -8.43
N LEU A 268 1.27 17.45 -7.71
CA LEU A 268 1.20 17.40 -6.25
C LEU A 268 0.78 16.02 -5.76
N SER A 269 -0.14 15.35 -6.49
CA SER A 269 -0.60 14.00 -6.23
C SER A 269 -1.14 13.37 -7.51
N GLU A 270 -0.91 12.09 -7.71
CA GLU A 270 -1.49 11.30 -8.79
C GLU A 270 -1.92 9.95 -8.24
N GLU A 271 -3.20 9.60 -8.39
CA GLU A 271 -3.80 8.39 -7.82
C GLU A 271 -4.80 7.76 -8.78
N THR A 272 -4.99 6.45 -8.62
CA THR A 272 -5.94 5.66 -9.41
C THR A 272 -7.10 5.18 -8.55
N PHE A 273 -8.30 5.22 -9.12
CA PHE A 273 -9.47 4.57 -8.53
C PHE A 273 -9.97 3.48 -9.49
N TYR A 274 -10.14 2.28 -8.96
CA TYR A 274 -10.65 1.11 -9.68
C TYR A 274 -12.10 0.85 -9.30
N PHE A 275 -12.94 0.57 -10.31
CA PHE A 275 -14.38 0.37 -10.11
C PHE A 275 -14.76 -1.01 -9.58
N ASN A 276 -13.85 -1.99 -9.66
CA ASN A 276 -14.02 -3.36 -9.17
C ASN A 276 -12.81 -3.82 -8.38
N PHE A 277 -13.00 -4.83 -7.55
CA PHE A 277 -11.89 -5.56 -6.94
C PHE A 277 -11.06 -6.28 -8.02
N ALA A 278 -9.79 -6.49 -7.74
CA ALA A 278 -8.84 -7.05 -8.70
C ALA A 278 -9.28 -8.41 -9.26
N LYS A 279 -9.94 -9.26 -8.45
CA LYS A 279 -10.49 -10.56 -8.91
C LYS A 279 -11.53 -10.44 -10.01
N ASP A 280 -12.22 -9.30 -10.09
CA ASP A 280 -13.30 -9.02 -11.02
C ASP A 280 -12.86 -8.12 -12.17
N GLN A 281 -11.56 -7.83 -12.27
CA GLN A 281 -10.97 -7.04 -13.36
C GLN A 281 -10.44 -7.93 -14.48
N ASP A 282 -10.55 -7.43 -15.71
CA ASP A 282 -9.96 -8.06 -16.90
C ASP A 282 -8.54 -7.49 -17.13
N LEU A 283 -7.64 -7.72 -16.16
CA LEU A 283 -6.28 -7.19 -16.20
C LEU A 283 -5.50 -7.80 -17.37
N PRO A 284 -4.85 -6.97 -18.22
CA PRO A 284 -3.95 -7.48 -19.24
C PRO A 284 -2.66 -8.00 -18.60
N LYS A 285 -2.07 -9.05 -19.17
CA LYS A 285 -0.67 -9.38 -18.91
C LYS A 285 0.20 -8.41 -19.66
N ALA A 286 0.57 -7.29 -19.00
CA ALA A 286 1.27 -6.19 -19.64
C ALA A 286 2.72 -6.56 -19.99
N ASP A 287 3.16 -6.19 -21.20
CA ASP A 287 4.57 -6.29 -21.63
C ASP A 287 5.36 -5.14 -20.97
N ILE A 288 5.98 -5.41 -19.81
CA ILE A 288 6.79 -4.44 -19.10
C ILE A 288 8.19 -4.44 -19.66
N ARG A 289 8.59 -3.34 -20.28
CA ARG A 289 9.96 -3.14 -20.77
C ARG A 289 10.75 -2.36 -19.75
N TYR A 290 12.01 -2.75 -19.56
CA TYR A 290 12.88 -2.05 -18.64
C TYR A 290 14.29 -1.83 -19.20
N LYS A 291 14.95 -0.82 -18.65
CA LYS A 291 16.39 -0.53 -18.87
C LYS A 291 17.03 -0.30 -17.53
N VAL A 292 18.26 -0.78 -17.37
CA VAL A 292 19.06 -0.60 -16.16
C VAL A 292 20.28 0.25 -16.46
N LYS A 293 20.51 1.26 -15.64
CA LYS A 293 21.74 2.04 -15.64
C LYS A 293 22.43 1.87 -14.29
N GLN A 294 23.56 1.19 -14.29
CA GLN A 294 24.38 1.01 -13.09
C GLN A 294 25.23 2.26 -12.82
N MET A 295 25.41 2.53 -11.54
CA MET A 295 26.21 3.61 -10.99
C MET A 295 26.88 3.09 -9.73
N ASP A 296 27.84 3.84 -9.18
CA ASP A 296 28.53 3.44 -7.94
C ASP A 296 27.53 3.31 -6.76
N GLY A 297 27.42 2.11 -6.19
CA GLY A 297 26.54 1.81 -5.05
C GLY A 297 25.03 1.95 -5.33
N LYS A 298 24.62 2.16 -6.59
CA LYS A 298 23.20 2.28 -6.96
C LYS A 298 22.94 1.90 -8.41
N CYS A 299 21.68 1.58 -8.73
CA CYS A 299 21.23 1.47 -10.11
C CYS A 299 19.91 2.24 -10.33
N GLU A 300 19.71 2.74 -11.53
CA GLU A 300 18.45 3.32 -11.99
C GLU A 300 17.77 2.32 -12.93
N ILE A 301 16.55 1.93 -12.59
CA ILE A 301 15.68 1.07 -13.39
C ILE A 301 14.61 1.94 -14.00
N THR A 302 14.52 1.97 -15.31
CA THR A 302 13.49 2.69 -16.06
C THR A 302 12.52 1.69 -16.64
N LEU A 303 11.24 1.74 -16.23
CA LEU A 303 10.19 0.82 -16.68
C LEU A 303 9.17 1.56 -17.53
N SER A 304 8.59 0.86 -18.50
CA SER A 304 7.47 1.34 -19.31
C SER A 304 6.59 0.19 -19.77
N SER A 305 5.29 0.45 -19.94
CA SER A 305 4.33 -0.46 -20.56
C SER A 305 3.34 0.30 -21.42
N LYS A 306 2.79 -0.35 -22.44
CA LYS A 306 1.68 0.19 -23.22
C LYS A 306 0.33 -0.03 -22.56
N GLN A 307 0.23 -1.02 -21.69
CA GLN A 307 -0.97 -1.39 -20.95
C GLN A 307 -0.75 -1.17 -19.45
N LEU A 308 -1.85 -1.10 -18.68
CA LEU A 308 -1.79 -1.03 -17.24
C LEU A 308 -1.16 -2.30 -16.66
N ALA A 309 -0.12 -2.12 -15.84
CA ALA A 309 0.40 -3.17 -14.98
C ALA A 309 0.20 -2.75 -13.52
N ARG A 310 -0.55 -3.55 -12.75
CA ARG A 310 -0.86 -3.24 -11.35
C ARG A 310 0.10 -3.89 -10.39
N ASP A 311 0.35 -3.17 -9.29
CA ASP A 311 1.15 -3.61 -8.14
C ASP A 311 2.52 -4.20 -8.55
N VAL A 312 3.19 -3.54 -9.49
CA VAL A 312 4.48 -3.97 -10.05
C VAL A 312 5.51 -4.07 -8.93
N PHE A 313 6.03 -5.28 -8.74
CA PHE A 313 7.08 -5.60 -7.78
C PHE A 313 8.38 -5.89 -8.53
N ILE A 314 9.42 -5.15 -8.18
CA ILE A 314 10.77 -5.31 -8.73
C ILE A 314 11.62 -6.04 -7.70
N GLU A 315 12.21 -7.15 -8.13
CA GLU A 315 13.16 -7.93 -7.37
C GLU A 315 14.49 -7.99 -8.09
N ILE A 316 15.59 -7.89 -7.35
CA ILE A 316 16.95 -8.08 -7.88
C ILE A 316 17.49 -9.37 -7.28
N PRO A 317 17.52 -10.45 -8.05
CA PRO A 317 18.16 -11.71 -7.63
C PRO A 317 19.64 -11.48 -7.34
N LYS A 318 20.15 -12.07 -6.27
CA LYS A 318 21.59 -12.12 -6.02
C LYS A 318 22.24 -12.95 -7.15
N GLN A 319 23.28 -12.45 -7.78
CA GLN A 319 24.06 -13.26 -8.71
C GLN A 319 24.62 -14.46 -7.93
N SER A 320 24.06 -15.65 -8.15
CA SER A 320 24.66 -16.89 -7.67
C SER A 320 25.72 -17.33 -8.67
N ASP A 321 26.87 -17.78 -8.18
CA ASP A 321 27.71 -18.68 -8.94
C ASP A 321 26.83 -19.84 -9.45
N SER A 322 26.99 -20.21 -10.69
CA SER A 322 26.14 -21.03 -11.56
C SER A 322 25.66 -22.40 -11.03
N ASN A 323 25.78 -22.71 -9.75
CA ASN A 323 25.45 -23.99 -9.14
C ASN A 323 24.52 -23.92 -7.92
N SER A 324 23.98 -22.77 -7.55
CA SER A 324 23.03 -22.66 -6.42
C SER A 324 21.60 -22.55 -6.92
N LEU A 325 20.76 -23.52 -6.57
CA LEU A 325 19.31 -23.55 -6.83
C LEU A 325 18.51 -22.55 -5.95
N THR A 326 19.17 -21.86 -5.02
CA THR A 326 18.54 -20.85 -4.16
C THR A 326 18.72 -19.47 -4.76
N VAL A 327 17.62 -18.89 -5.24
CA VAL A 327 17.56 -17.49 -5.67
C VAL A 327 17.61 -16.60 -4.43
N SER A 328 18.80 -16.18 -4.01
CA SER A 328 18.92 -15.16 -3.00
C SER A 328 18.85 -13.79 -3.65
N SER A 329 17.84 -12.99 -3.31
CA SER A 329 17.77 -11.58 -3.70
C SER A 329 18.60 -10.73 -2.75
N LEU A 330 18.99 -9.52 -3.19
CA LEU A 330 19.74 -8.58 -2.36
C LEU A 330 18.98 -8.25 -1.08
N GLN A 331 19.54 -8.59 0.07
CA GLN A 331 18.98 -8.22 1.37
C GLN A 331 19.25 -6.73 1.66
N GLY A 332 18.26 -6.07 2.29
CA GLY A 332 18.40 -4.67 2.68
C GLY A 332 18.54 -3.67 1.53
N ALA A 333 18.36 -4.10 0.28
CA ALA A 333 18.33 -3.19 -0.86
C ALA A 333 17.16 -2.21 -0.74
N ARG A 334 17.44 -0.92 -0.94
CA ARG A 334 16.44 0.15 -0.82
C ARG A 334 16.03 0.63 -2.19
N PHE A 335 14.76 0.43 -2.51
CA PHE A 335 14.14 0.94 -3.72
C PHE A 335 13.51 2.30 -3.42
N SER A 336 13.67 3.27 -4.32
CA SER A 336 13.00 4.57 -4.18
C SER A 336 11.48 4.43 -4.28
N ASP A 337 11.00 3.42 -5.00
CA ASP A 337 9.60 3.00 -5.10
C ASP A 337 9.49 1.53 -5.49
N ASN A 338 8.43 0.85 -5.06
CA ASN A 338 8.11 -0.53 -5.44
C ASN A 338 6.61 -0.80 -5.18
N PHE A 339 6.06 -1.92 -5.66
CA PHE A 339 4.63 -2.23 -5.53
C PHE A 339 3.75 -1.05 -5.97
N PHE A 340 3.93 -0.61 -7.20
CA PHE A 340 3.23 0.54 -7.80
C PHE A 340 2.49 0.14 -9.07
N ASP A 341 1.50 0.93 -9.43
CA ASP A 341 0.86 0.81 -10.74
C ASP A 341 1.72 1.49 -11.80
N LEU A 342 2.03 0.77 -12.87
CA LEU A 342 2.68 1.30 -14.06
C LEU A 342 1.60 1.65 -15.08
N LEU A 343 1.33 2.94 -15.21
CA LEU A 343 0.24 3.45 -16.05
C LEU A 343 0.56 3.32 -17.54
N PRO A 344 -0.46 3.09 -18.40
CA PRO A 344 -0.27 2.93 -19.83
C PRO A 344 0.44 4.13 -20.47
N GLY A 345 1.52 3.87 -21.19
CA GLY A 345 2.31 4.89 -21.90
C GLY A 345 3.19 5.76 -21.01
N GLN A 346 3.18 5.57 -19.70
CA GLN A 346 4.09 6.27 -18.78
C GLN A 346 5.43 5.55 -18.64
N THR A 347 6.43 6.32 -18.22
CA THR A 347 7.75 5.82 -17.86
C THR A 347 7.99 6.06 -16.37
N LYS A 348 8.29 5.00 -15.64
CA LYS A 348 8.63 5.04 -14.22
C LYS A 348 10.11 4.80 -14.02
N LYS A 349 10.75 5.65 -13.20
CA LYS A 349 12.13 5.48 -12.78
C LYS A 349 12.18 5.04 -11.32
N VAL A 350 12.93 4.00 -11.04
CA VAL A 350 13.20 3.48 -9.70
C VAL A 350 14.69 3.47 -9.48
N VAL A 351 15.15 4.08 -8.40
CA VAL A 351 16.54 4.04 -7.96
C VAL A 351 16.67 2.99 -6.87
N VAL A 352 17.61 2.09 -7.02
CA VAL A 352 17.93 1.07 -6.02
C VAL A 352 19.32 1.36 -5.47
N THR A 353 19.45 1.31 -4.14
CA THR A 353 20.73 1.45 -3.42
C THR A 353 20.98 0.21 -2.60
N SER A 354 22.21 -0.33 -2.67
CA SER A 354 22.69 -1.43 -1.85
C SER A 354 24.22 -1.44 -1.87
N GLU A 355 24.83 -1.79 -0.74
CA GLU A 355 26.27 -1.98 -0.64
C GLU A 355 26.77 -3.18 -1.45
N GLU A 356 25.90 -4.13 -1.75
CA GLU A 356 26.22 -5.32 -2.56
C GLU A 356 26.10 -5.07 -4.08
N LEU A 357 25.64 -3.89 -4.51
CA LEU A 357 25.58 -3.55 -5.94
C LEU A 357 26.97 -3.26 -6.48
N MET A 358 27.51 -4.21 -7.22
CA MET A 358 28.83 -4.09 -7.84
C MET A 358 28.80 -3.17 -9.07
N LYS A 359 29.91 -2.48 -9.31
CA LYS A 359 30.05 -1.53 -10.42
C LYS A 359 29.95 -2.19 -11.81
N ASP A 360 30.43 -3.42 -11.92
CA ASP A 360 30.56 -4.16 -13.17
C ASP A 360 29.87 -5.52 -13.04
N GLY A 361 28.76 -5.68 -13.70
CA GLY A 361 28.02 -6.93 -13.76
C GLY A 361 26.67 -6.77 -14.44
N LYS A 362 26.16 -7.82 -15.08
CA LYS A 362 24.80 -7.84 -15.60
C LYS A 362 23.85 -7.99 -14.43
N LEU A 363 23.04 -6.98 -14.19
CA LEU A 363 22.01 -7.04 -13.17
C LEU A 363 20.78 -7.75 -13.75
N ASP A 364 20.45 -8.90 -13.23
CA ASP A 364 19.18 -9.54 -13.54
C ASP A 364 18.06 -8.92 -12.67
N ILE A 365 16.92 -8.68 -13.29
CA ILE A 365 15.76 -8.11 -12.65
C ILE A 365 14.58 -9.03 -12.91
N ARG A 366 13.85 -9.35 -11.84
CA ARG A 366 12.55 -9.99 -11.93
C ARG A 366 11.47 -8.95 -11.70
N ILE A 367 10.40 -9.02 -12.46
CA ILE A 367 9.27 -8.13 -12.34
C ILE A 367 8.03 -8.99 -12.23
N HIS A 368 7.27 -8.76 -11.15
CA HIS A 368 5.96 -9.36 -10.92
C HIS A 368 4.88 -8.32 -11.11
N GLN A 369 3.73 -8.72 -11.56
CA GLN A 369 2.54 -7.89 -11.69
C GLN A 369 1.28 -8.69 -11.31
N LEU A 370 0.22 -8.01 -10.99
CA LEU A 370 -1.00 -8.63 -10.46
C LEU A 370 -1.67 -9.62 -11.43
N SER A 371 -1.38 -9.54 -12.72
CA SER A 371 -1.92 -10.42 -13.77
C SER A 371 -1.02 -11.63 -14.10
N ASP A 372 0.10 -11.86 -13.38
CA ASP A 372 0.95 -13.05 -13.54
C ASP A 372 0.35 -14.30 -12.89
#